data_689a2968c242a4c4e067c81e44cb1592
#
_entry.id   689a2968c242a4c4e067c81e44cb1592
#
_cell.length_a   1.000
_cell.length_b   1.000
_cell.length_c   1.000
_cell.angle_alpha   90.00
_cell.angle_beta   90.00
_cell.angle_gamma   90.00
#
_symmetry.space_group_name_H-M   'P 1'
#
loop_
_entity.id
_entity.type
_entity.pdbx_description
1 polymer ?
#
loop_
_entity_poly.entity_id
_entity_poly.type
_entity_poly.pdbx_seq_one_letter_code
_entity_poly.pdbx_strand_id
1 'polypeptide(L)'
;LETSSNPYILSMGTEETATRRLNLAQSFNPMGSLLGMYVAMNFIQNRLHPMDTLERSKLTQEEFEAIRDSDLMVLIEPYLIIGIVIVLMMVIIRLTKMPKSGDVNKNIDFIPTLKRIFSKPNYREGVIAQFFYVGVQIMCWTFIIQYGTRLFMAEGMAEQEAEVLSQKYNIVAMMIFCI
;
A
#
# COMPACT_ATOMS: atom_id res chain seq x y z
N LEU A 1 6.26 5.55 10.08
CA LEU A 1 7.26 6.15 9.18
C LEU A 1 6.69 7.35 8.44
N GLU A 2 5.56 7.26 7.76
CA GLU A 2 4.97 8.36 7.00
C GLU A 2 4.65 9.58 7.87
N THR A 3 4.12 9.37 9.06
CA THR A 3 3.81 10.41 10.06
C THR A 3 5.03 11.23 10.48
N SER A 4 6.23 10.64 10.42
CA SER A 4 7.47 11.30 10.79
C SER A 4 8.21 11.88 9.57
N SER A 5 8.11 11.22 8.41
CA SER A 5 8.83 11.63 7.20
C SER A 5 8.24 12.89 6.57
N ASN A 6 6.90 13.02 6.53
CA ASN A 6 6.25 14.18 5.94
C ASN A 6 6.60 15.50 6.64
N PRO A 7 6.49 15.64 7.98
CA PRO A 7 6.96 16.84 8.67
C PRO A 7 8.46 17.11 8.49
N TYR A 8 9.26 16.04 8.44
CA TYR A 8 10.69 16.16 8.21
C TYR A 8 11.02 16.74 6.83
N ILE A 9 10.36 16.24 5.77
CA ILE A 9 10.50 16.77 4.40
C ILE A 9 10.08 18.23 4.31
N LEU A 10 9.01 18.61 5.01
CA LEU A 10 8.56 19.99 5.09
C LEU A 10 9.59 20.91 5.76
N SER A 11 10.27 20.42 6.81
CA SER A 11 11.31 21.18 7.55
C SER A 11 12.66 21.26 6.82
N MET A 12 12.86 20.49 5.75
CA MET A 12 14.10 20.50 4.96
C MET A 12 14.08 21.64 3.94
N GLY A 13 14.92 22.66 4.10
CA GLY A 13 15.07 23.76 3.14
C GLY A 13 14.09 24.91 3.37
N THR A 14 13.82 25.70 2.32
CA THR A 14 13.00 26.93 2.42
C THR A 14 11.50 26.63 2.46
N GLU A 15 10.72 27.47 3.15
CA GLU A 15 9.25 27.34 3.25
C GLU A 15 8.57 27.43 1.89
N GLU A 16 9.08 28.28 0.97
CA GLU A 16 8.51 28.47 -0.37
C GLU A 16 8.45 27.19 -1.20
N THR A 17 9.39 26.26 -0.99
CA THR A 17 9.47 25.00 -1.73
C THR A 17 8.98 23.79 -0.93
N ALA A 18 8.50 23.99 0.30
CA ALA A 18 8.09 22.91 1.21
C ALA A 18 7.01 22.03 0.63
N THR A 19 5.93 22.61 0.12
CA THR A 19 4.81 21.88 -0.49
C THR A 19 5.25 21.10 -1.75
N ARG A 20 6.11 21.70 -2.59
CA ARG A 20 6.62 21.04 -3.79
C ARG A 20 7.46 19.81 -3.46
N ARG A 21 8.30 19.90 -2.42
CA ARG A 21 9.10 18.76 -1.94
C ARG A 21 8.21 17.64 -1.41
N LEU A 22 7.18 17.99 -0.63
CA LEU A 22 6.23 17.00 -0.10
C LEU A 22 5.47 16.31 -1.22
N ASN A 23 4.93 17.06 -2.18
CA ASN A 23 4.19 16.52 -3.31
C ASN A 23 5.08 15.61 -4.17
N LEU A 24 6.35 16.00 -4.40
CA LEU A 24 7.30 15.15 -5.10
C LEU A 24 7.55 13.84 -4.35
N ALA A 25 7.75 13.89 -3.04
CA ALA A 25 7.95 12.67 -2.24
C ALA A 25 6.70 11.78 -2.24
N GLN A 26 5.51 12.36 -2.17
CA GLN A 26 4.26 11.61 -2.18
C GLN A 26 3.92 11.02 -3.56
N SER A 27 4.41 11.59 -4.67
CA SER A 27 4.20 11.03 -6.02
C SER A 27 4.84 9.65 -6.22
N PHE A 28 5.82 9.27 -5.40
CA PHE A 28 6.38 7.92 -5.42
C PHE A 28 5.45 6.85 -4.83
N ASN A 29 4.46 7.24 -4.02
CA ASN A 29 3.54 6.29 -3.40
C ASN A 29 2.66 5.55 -4.44
N PRO A 30 1.94 6.23 -5.35
CA PRO A 30 1.19 5.53 -6.40
C PRO A 30 2.09 4.75 -7.37
N MET A 31 3.31 5.21 -7.65
CA MET A 31 4.28 4.43 -8.44
C MET A 31 4.64 3.11 -7.76
N GLY A 32 4.87 3.12 -6.45
CA GLY A 32 5.10 1.93 -5.65
C GLY A 32 3.92 0.95 -5.69
N SER A 33 2.70 1.47 -5.62
CA SER A 33 1.47 0.66 -5.71
C SER A 33 1.32 -0.01 -7.08
N LEU A 34 1.57 0.71 -8.17
CA LEU A 34 1.53 0.15 -9.52
C LEU A 34 2.60 -0.93 -9.71
N LEU A 35 3.82 -0.69 -9.23
CA LEU A 35 4.90 -1.68 -9.28
C LEU A 35 4.54 -2.93 -8.46
N GLY A 36 3.98 -2.74 -7.27
CA GLY A 36 3.53 -3.83 -6.41
C GLY A 36 2.44 -4.68 -7.08
N MET A 37 1.44 -4.05 -7.70
CA MET A 37 0.40 -4.76 -8.45
C MET A 37 0.97 -5.52 -9.66
N TYR A 38 1.90 -4.92 -10.39
CA TYR A 38 2.56 -5.58 -11.52
C TYR A 38 3.35 -6.81 -11.07
N VAL A 39 4.10 -6.70 -9.98
CA VAL A 39 4.82 -7.84 -9.38
C VAL A 39 3.85 -8.92 -8.89
N ALA A 40 2.79 -8.54 -8.18
CA ALA A 40 1.80 -9.49 -7.69
C ALA A 40 1.14 -10.28 -8.84
N MET A 41 0.75 -9.60 -9.91
CA MET A 41 0.10 -10.23 -11.06
C MET A 41 1.05 -11.17 -11.81
N ASN A 42 2.28 -10.74 -12.10
CA ASN A 42 3.18 -11.50 -12.97
C ASN A 42 4.01 -12.56 -12.23
N PHE A 43 4.35 -12.33 -10.97
CA PHE A 43 5.24 -13.21 -10.22
C PHE A 43 4.53 -14.04 -9.15
N ILE A 44 3.41 -13.56 -8.61
CA ILE A 44 2.66 -14.29 -7.58
C ILE A 44 1.50 -15.05 -8.20
N GLN A 45 0.52 -14.35 -8.78
CA GLN A 45 -0.71 -15.00 -9.27
C GLN A 45 -0.47 -16.05 -10.35
N ASN A 46 0.46 -15.80 -11.28
CA ASN A 46 0.78 -16.76 -12.34
C ASN A 46 1.53 -18.01 -11.86
N ARG A 47 2.06 -18.01 -10.64
CA ARG A 47 2.79 -19.13 -10.04
C ARG A 47 1.99 -19.87 -8.97
N LEU A 48 0.91 -19.29 -8.46
CA LEU A 48 0.03 -19.94 -7.52
C LEU A 48 -0.72 -21.08 -8.20
N HIS A 49 -1.01 -22.13 -7.43
CA HIS A 49 -1.74 -23.28 -7.94
C HIS A 49 -3.19 -22.90 -8.35
N PRO A 50 -3.63 -23.25 -9.57
CA PRO A 50 -4.89 -22.77 -10.16
C PRO A 50 -6.18 -23.35 -9.52
N MET A 51 -6.07 -24.20 -8.51
CA MET A 51 -7.23 -24.81 -7.85
C MET A 51 -8.05 -23.80 -7.06
N ASP A 52 -9.36 -23.80 -7.29
CA ASP A 52 -10.35 -23.05 -6.54
C ASP A 52 -10.50 -23.57 -5.10
N THR A 53 -11.06 -22.72 -4.22
CA THR A 53 -11.33 -23.04 -2.81
C THR A 53 -12.20 -24.30 -2.65
N LEU A 54 -13.18 -24.50 -3.54
CA LEU A 54 -14.06 -25.69 -3.55
C LEU A 54 -13.30 -26.97 -3.96
N GLU A 55 -12.37 -26.87 -4.88
CA GLU A 55 -11.51 -27.98 -5.29
C GLU A 55 -10.53 -28.35 -4.20
N ARG A 56 -9.90 -27.33 -3.57
CA ARG A 56 -8.99 -27.52 -2.43
C ARG A 56 -9.67 -28.20 -1.24
N SER A 57 -10.97 -27.96 -1.02
CA SER A 57 -11.73 -28.60 0.07
C SER A 57 -11.98 -30.09 -0.11
N LYS A 58 -11.80 -30.63 -1.33
CA LYS A 58 -11.97 -32.05 -1.68
C LYS A 58 -10.67 -32.85 -1.62
N LEU A 59 -9.54 -32.18 -1.45
CA LEU A 59 -8.23 -32.80 -1.38
C LEU A 59 -8.02 -33.57 -0.08
N THR A 60 -7.17 -34.57 -0.12
CA THR A 60 -6.65 -35.21 1.09
C THR A 60 -5.76 -34.22 1.86
N GLN A 61 -5.58 -34.47 3.15
CA GLN A 61 -4.75 -33.61 3.99
C GLN A 61 -3.30 -33.49 3.46
N GLU A 62 -2.74 -34.56 2.95
CA GLU A 62 -1.36 -34.57 2.42
C GLU A 62 -1.25 -33.75 1.11
N GLU A 63 -2.21 -33.89 0.20
CA GLU A 63 -2.26 -33.12 -1.06
C GLU A 63 -2.45 -31.62 -0.79
N PHE A 64 -3.34 -31.29 0.16
CA PHE A 64 -3.58 -29.91 0.56
C PHE A 64 -2.32 -29.27 1.14
N GLU A 65 -1.60 -29.97 2.03
CA GLU A 65 -0.35 -29.49 2.62
C GLU A 65 0.74 -29.29 1.57
N ALA A 66 0.87 -30.18 0.60
CA ALA A 66 1.84 -30.05 -0.47
C ALA A 66 1.58 -28.82 -1.36
N ILE A 67 0.32 -28.57 -1.73
CA ILE A 67 -0.08 -27.40 -2.51
C ILE A 67 0.11 -26.12 -1.70
N ARG A 68 -0.32 -26.12 -0.45
CA ARG A 68 -0.14 -24.99 0.47
C ARG A 68 1.35 -24.61 0.62
N ASP A 69 2.20 -25.58 0.82
CA ASP A 69 3.64 -25.34 1.00
C ASP A 69 4.30 -24.82 -0.28
N SER A 70 3.86 -25.32 -1.44
CA SER A 70 4.26 -24.77 -2.74
C SER A 70 3.82 -23.31 -2.92
N ASP A 71 2.54 -23.01 -2.64
CA ASP A 71 2.01 -21.64 -2.73
C ASP A 71 2.69 -20.69 -1.73
N LEU A 72 3.01 -21.16 -0.52
CA LEU A 72 3.76 -20.39 0.47
C LEU A 72 5.18 -20.06 -0.01
N MET A 73 5.86 -20.99 -0.68
CA MET A 73 7.19 -20.71 -1.24
C MET A 73 7.14 -19.59 -2.30
N VAL A 74 6.13 -19.58 -3.15
CA VAL A 74 5.90 -18.49 -4.13
C VAL A 74 5.73 -17.14 -3.47
N LEU A 75 5.07 -17.10 -2.30
CA LEU A 75 4.89 -15.87 -1.53
C LEU A 75 6.16 -15.43 -0.78
N ILE A 76 6.97 -16.35 -0.29
CA ILE A 76 8.19 -16.06 0.47
C ILE A 76 9.20 -15.27 -0.36
N GLU A 77 9.41 -15.65 -1.63
CA GLU A 77 10.41 -15.01 -2.50
C GLU A 77 10.26 -13.47 -2.59
N PRO A 78 9.10 -12.89 -2.98
CA PRO A 78 8.96 -11.44 -3.08
C PRO A 78 9.02 -10.76 -1.70
N TYR A 79 8.52 -11.38 -0.63
CA TYR A 79 8.62 -10.83 0.72
C TYR A 79 10.07 -10.79 1.22
N LEU A 80 10.88 -11.77 0.87
CA LEU A 80 12.30 -11.81 1.23
C LEU A 80 13.07 -10.69 0.50
N ILE A 81 12.78 -10.48 -0.79
CA ILE A 81 13.36 -9.38 -1.59
C ILE A 81 12.99 -8.03 -0.97
N ILE A 82 11.72 -7.82 -0.65
CA ILE A 82 11.25 -6.59 0.00
C ILE A 82 11.95 -6.39 1.35
N GLY A 83 12.09 -7.45 2.14
CA GLY A 83 12.80 -7.42 3.42
C GLY A 83 14.26 -6.96 3.26
N ILE A 84 14.96 -7.51 2.27
CA ILE A 84 16.35 -7.11 1.95
C ILE A 84 16.41 -5.63 1.55
N VAL A 85 15.51 -5.17 0.69
CA VAL A 85 15.45 -3.76 0.26
C VAL A 85 15.20 -2.84 1.47
N ILE A 86 14.30 -3.20 2.38
CA ILE A 86 14.03 -2.43 3.60
C ILE A 86 15.27 -2.34 4.49
N VAL A 87 15.97 -3.45 4.70
CA VAL A 87 17.21 -3.47 5.50
C VAL A 87 18.29 -2.62 4.84
N LEU A 88 18.44 -2.70 3.53
CA LEU A 88 19.41 -1.90 2.78
C LEU A 88 19.09 -0.41 2.88
N MET A 89 17.82 -0.02 2.73
CA MET A 89 17.36 1.37 2.92
C MET A 89 17.60 1.86 4.35
N MET A 90 17.35 1.01 5.35
CA MET A 90 17.64 1.33 6.75
C MET A 90 19.13 1.63 6.97
N VAL A 91 20.02 0.82 6.38
CA VAL A 91 21.48 1.04 6.45
C VAL A 91 21.86 2.35 5.75
N ILE A 92 21.34 2.63 4.56
CA ILE A 92 21.58 3.89 3.83
C ILE A 92 21.16 5.09 4.68
N ILE A 93 19.95 5.07 5.24
CA ILE A 93 19.43 6.16 6.09
C ILE A 93 20.31 6.34 7.32
N ARG A 94 20.78 5.25 7.95
CA ARG A 94 21.66 5.32 9.12
C ARG A 94 23.03 5.92 8.80
N LEU A 95 23.55 5.65 7.61
CA LEU A 95 24.86 6.17 7.16
C LEU A 95 24.77 7.60 6.63
N THR A 96 23.58 8.05 6.21
CA THR A 96 23.38 9.39 5.68
C THR A 96 23.28 10.42 6.83
N LYS A 97 24.08 11.46 6.76
CA LYS A 97 23.99 12.59 7.71
C LYS A 97 22.73 13.39 7.42
N MET A 98 21.70 13.13 8.21
CA MET A 98 20.44 13.88 8.09
C MET A 98 20.60 15.30 8.66
N PRO A 99 20.11 16.35 7.96
CA PRO A 99 20.07 17.70 8.50
C PRO A 99 19.23 17.73 9.77
N LYS A 100 19.72 18.45 10.78
CA LYS A 100 18.98 18.62 12.03
C LYS A 100 17.76 19.48 11.75
N SER A 101 16.58 19.00 12.06
CA SER A 101 15.37 19.82 12.11
C SER A 101 15.58 20.95 13.14
N GLY A 102 15.24 22.18 12.76
CA GLY A 102 15.45 23.37 13.60
C GLY A 102 14.55 23.47 14.83
N ASP A 103 13.94 22.37 15.25
CA ASP A 103 13.04 22.34 16.41
C ASP A 103 13.87 22.42 17.70
N VAL A 104 13.84 23.59 18.33
CA VAL A 104 14.59 23.90 19.56
C VAL A 104 13.92 23.29 20.81
N ASN A 105 12.61 23.03 20.76
CA ASN A 105 11.85 22.48 21.87
C ASN A 105 11.74 20.98 21.80
N LYS A 106 12.52 20.29 22.64
CA LYS A 106 12.51 18.82 22.78
C LYS A 106 11.36 18.29 23.67
N ASN A 107 10.60 19.17 24.33
CA ASN A 107 9.50 18.76 25.20
C ASN A 107 8.22 18.67 24.39
N ILE A 108 7.74 17.45 24.23
CA ILE A 108 6.44 17.18 23.58
C ILE A 108 5.37 17.20 24.70
N ASP A 109 4.72 18.34 24.88
CA ASP A 109 3.51 18.46 25.70
C ASP A 109 2.33 17.89 24.92
N PHE A 110 2.17 16.56 24.97
CA PHE A 110 1.21 15.84 24.15
C PHE A 110 -0.23 16.28 24.41
N ILE A 111 -0.67 16.32 25.69
CA ILE A 111 -2.04 16.66 26.05
C ILE A 111 -2.43 18.09 25.73
N PRO A 112 -1.64 19.13 26.06
CA PRO A 112 -1.92 20.51 25.68
C PRO A 112 -1.93 20.71 24.16
N THR A 113 -1.03 20.04 23.43
CA THR A 113 -0.98 20.12 21.98
C THR A 113 -2.23 19.49 21.37
N LEU A 114 -2.64 18.32 21.81
CA LEU A 114 -3.85 17.65 21.36
C LEU A 114 -5.10 18.52 21.59
N LYS A 115 -5.25 19.07 22.79
CA LYS A 115 -6.36 19.98 23.13
C LYS A 115 -6.37 21.22 22.24
N ARG A 116 -5.21 21.82 21.98
CA ARG A 116 -5.06 23.00 21.10
C ARG A 116 -5.44 22.69 19.66
N ILE A 117 -5.06 21.52 19.14
CA ILE A 117 -5.34 21.11 17.77
C ILE A 117 -6.85 20.84 17.63
N PHE A 118 -7.44 20.07 18.53
CA PHE A 118 -8.87 19.76 18.49
C PHE A 118 -9.79 20.97 18.79
N SER A 119 -9.28 22.05 19.38
CA SER A 119 -10.05 23.28 19.54
C SER A 119 -10.21 24.07 18.25
N LYS A 120 -9.42 23.77 17.20
CA LYS A 120 -9.53 24.44 15.89
C LYS A 120 -10.57 23.73 15.02
N PRO A 121 -11.67 24.38 14.59
CA PRO A 121 -12.74 23.76 13.81
C PRO A 121 -12.22 23.19 12.50
N ASN A 122 -11.41 23.94 11.76
CA ASN A 122 -10.83 23.50 10.47
C ASN A 122 -10.04 22.20 10.60
N TYR A 123 -9.36 21.97 11.72
CA TYR A 123 -8.64 20.73 11.95
C TYR A 123 -9.58 19.55 12.17
N ARG A 124 -10.62 19.72 12.98
CA ARG A 124 -11.62 18.66 13.22
C ARG A 124 -12.35 18.26 11.94
N GLU A 125 -12.79 19.24 11.16
CA GLU A 125 -13.46 19.04 9.88
C GLU A 125 -12.51 18.32 8.89
N GLY A 126 -11.25 18.74 8.83
CA GLY A 126 -10.23 18.11 8.01
C GLY A 126 -9.96 16.65 8.40
N VAL A 127 -9.90 16.33 9.70
CA VAL A 127 -9.73 14.95 10.18
C VAL A 127 -10.93 14.08 9.81
N ILE A 128 -12.16 14.59 9.98
CA ILE A 128 -13.38 13.86 9.62
C ILE A 128 -13.43 13.63 8.10
N ALA A 129 -13.18 14.67 7.30
CA ALA A 129 -13.11 14.53 5.85
C ALA A 129 -12.08 13.52 5.40
N GLN A 130 -10.88 13.56 5.98
CA GLN A 130 -9.81 12.60 5.68
C GLN A 130 -10.17 11.18 6.08
N PHE A 131 -10.84 10.97 7.20
CA PHE A 131 -11.33 9.66 7.63
C PHE A 131 -12.25 9.02 6.58
N PHE A 132 -13.26 9.77 6.12
CA PHE A 132 -14.18 9.29 5.11
C PHE A 132 -13.51 9.11 3.75
N TYR A 133 -12.64 10.04 3.35
CA TYR A 133 -11.90 9.95 2.11
C TYR A 133 -11.04 8.68 2.04
N VAL A 134 -10.22 8.44 3.05
CA VAL A 134 -9.36 7.25 3.11
C VAL A 134 -10.21 5.97 3.21
N GLY A 135 -11.31 6.00 3.97
CA GLY A 135 -12.24 4.87 4.05
C GLY A 135 -12.80 4.49 2.69
N VAL A 136 -13.32 5.45 1.92
CA VAL A 136 -13.84 5.22 0.57
C VAL A 136 -12.74 4.76 -0.38
N GLN A 137 -11.56 5.36 -0.31
CA GLN A 137 -10.42 5.01 -1.14
C GLN A 137 -10.02 3.54 -0.93
N ILE A 138 -9.89 3.10 0.32
CA ILE A 138 -9.54 1.70 0.64
C ILE A 138 -10.65 0.75 0.19
N MET A 139 -11.93 1.11 0.41
CA MET A 139 -13.05 0.32 -0.08
C MET A 139 -13.00 0.14 -1.60
N CYS A 140 -12.82 1.23 -2.35
CA CYS A 140 -12.74 1.16 -3.81
C CYS A 140 -11.60 0.23 -4.26
N TRP A 141 -10.43 0.35 -3.68
CA TRP A 141 -9.27 -0.47 -4.06
C TRP A 141 -9.46 -1.95 -3.73
N THR A 142 -10.09 -2.25 -2.60
CA THR A 142 -10.32 -3.65 -2.19
C THR A 142 -11.44 -4.30 -2.97
N PHE A 143 -12.54 -3.59 -3.17
CA PHE A 143 -13.74 -4.19 -3.76
C PHE A 143 -13.75 -4.19 -5.30
N ILE A 144 -12.95 -3.35 -5.96
CA ILE A 144 -12.94 -3.28 -7.42
C ILE A 144 -12.55 -4.64 -8.05
N ILE A 145 -11.56 -5.33 -7.46
CA ILE A 145 -11.11 -6.63 -7.93
C ILE A 145 -12.19 -7.67 -7.67
N GLN A 146 -12.72 -7.74 -6.46
CA GLN A 146 -13.78 -8.70 -6.10
C GLN A 146 -15.06 -8.50 -6.91
N TYR A 147 -15.44 -7.25 -7.14
CA TYR A 147 -16.60 -6.92 -7.97
C TYR A 147 -16.39 -7.35 -9.42
N GLY A 148 -15.23 -6.99 -10.00
CA GLY A 148 -14.88 -7.39 -11.35
C GLY A 148 -14.83 -8.92 -11.53
N THR A 149 -14.18 -9.62 -10.58
CA THR A 149 -14.12 -11.09 -10.60
C THR A 149 -15.51 -11.71 -10.61
N ARG A 150 -16.41 -11.27 -9.73
CA ARG A 150 -17.79 -11.78 -9.68
C ARG A 150 -18.56 -11.48 -10.96
N LEU A 151 -18.35 -10.32 -11.56
CA LEU A 151 -19.02 -9.95 -12.81
C LEU A 151 -18.58 -10.88 -13.95
N PHE A 152 -17.27 -11.09 -14.13
CA PHE A 152 -16.73 -11.96 -15.17
C PHE A 152 -17.06 -13.45 -14.95
N MET A 153 -17.11 -13.90 -13.69
CA MET A 153 -17.59 -15.24 -13.36
C MET A 153 -19.08 -15.43 -13.72
N ALA A 154 -19.89 -14.39 -13.54
CA ALA A 154 -21.31 -14.43 -13.95
C ALA A 154 -21.46 -14.50 -15.47
N GLU A 155 -20.48 -14.04 -16.24
CA GLU A 155 -20.39 -14.19 -17.70
C GLU A 155 -19.82 -15.56 -18.14
N GLY A 156 -19.46 -16.43 -17.19
CA GLY A 156 -19.00 -17.79 -17.44
C GLY A 156 -17.49 -17.97 -17.49
N MET A 157 -16.70 -16.95 -17.09
CA MET A 157 -15.25 -17.10 -16.95
C MET A 157 -14.87 -17.95 -15.74
N ALA A 158 -13.74 -18.66 -15.85
CA ALA A 158 -13.12 -19.31 -14.71
C ALA A 158 -12.62 -18.26 -13.70
N GLU A 159 -12.69 -18.57 -12.40
CA GLU A 159 -12.37 -17.64 -11.31
C GLU A 159 -10.97 -17.02 -11.48
N GLN A 160 -9.97 -17.82 -11.79
CA GLN A 160 -8.60 -17.35 -11.98
C GLN A 160 -8.46 -16.38 -13.17
N GLU A 161 -9.12 -16.65 -14.29
CA GLU A 161 -9.10 -15.74 -15.45
C GLU A 161 -9.84 -14.44 -15.15
N ALA A 162 -10.98 -14.53 -14.47
CA ALA A 162 -11.76 -13.38 -14.04
C ALA A 162 -10.98 -12.49 -13.06
N GLU A 163 -10.23 -13.09 -12.15
CA GLU A 163 -9.38 -12.37 -11.20
C GLU A 163 -8.23 -11.63 -11.90
N VAL A 164 -7.50 -12.30 -12.78
CA VAL A 164 -6.41 -11.69 -13.57
C VAL A 164 -6.93 -10.55 -14.44
N LEU A 165 -8.09 -10.73 -15.06
CA LEU A 165 -8.70 -9.69 -15.89
C LEU A 165 -9.15 -8.48 -15.05
N SER A 166 -9.78 -8.71 -13.90
CA SER A 166 -10.17 -7.67 -12.94
C SER A 166 -8.97 -6.88 -12.43
N GLN A 167 -7.85 -7.56 -12.18
CA GLN A 167 -6.61 -6.93 -11.78
C GLN A 167 -6.02 -6.03 -12.89
N LYS A 168 -6.09 -6.43 -14.15
CA LYS A 168 -5.69 -5.59 -15.29
C LYS A 168 -6.51 -4.30 -15.35
N TYR A 169 -7.83 -4.38 -15.18
CA TYR A 169 -8.70 -3.19 -15.11
C TYR A 169 -8.36 -2.31 -13.92
N ASN A 170 -8.05 -2.89 -12.76
CA ASN A 170 -7.61 -2.14 -11.59
C ASN A 170 -6.30 -1.38 -11.84
N ILE A 171 -5.32 -2.00 -12.52
CA ILE A 171 -4.06 -1.34 -12.91
C ILE A 171 -4.34 -0.13 -13.82
N VAL A 172 -5.20 -0.28 -14.82
CA VAL A 172 -5.57 0.82 -15.71
C VAL A 172 -6.27 1.95 -14.95
N ALA A 173 -7.21 1.61 -14.05
CA ALA A 173 -7.88 2.59 -13.19
C ALA A 173 -6.88 3.34 -12.29
N MET A 174 -5.90 2.64 -11.73
CA MET A 174 -4.84 3.25 -10.92
C MET A 174 -3.90 4.13 -11.74
N MET A 175 -3.58 3.76 -12.98
CA MET A 175 -2.81 4.63 -13.88
C MET A 175 -3.54 5.95 -14.15
N ILE A 176 -4.85 5.89 -14.41
CA ILE A 176 -5.67 7.10 -14.62
C ILE A 176 -5.72 7.95 -13.34
N PHE A 177 -5.78 7.31 -12.17
CA PHE A 177 -5.78 8.00 -10.88
C PHE A 177 -4.44 8.72 -10.58
N CYS A 178 -3.32 8.26 -11.15
CA CYS A 178 -1.99 8.88 -10.96
C CYS A 178 -1.76 10.14 -11.82
N ILE A 179 -2.62 10.43 -12.81
CA ILE A 179 -2.52 11.59 -13.72
C ILE A 179 -3.34 12.75 -13.14
#